data_0193d858cd4654606e477484b73cbc41
#
_entry.id   0193d858cd4654606e477484b73cbc41
#
_cell.length_a   1.000
_cell.length_b   1.000
_cell.length_c   1.000
_cell.angle_alpha   90.00
_cell.angle_beta   90.00
_cell.angle_gamma   90.00
#
_symmetry.space_group_name_H-M   'P 1'
#
loop_
_entity.id
_entity.type
_entity.pdbx_description
1 polymer ?
#
loop_
_entity_poly.entity_id
_entity_poly.type
_entity_poly.pdbx_seq_one_letter_code
_entity_poly.pdbx_strand_id
1 'polypeptide(L)'
;MKNLKWKKAGSAVLATALAGSMVLPATAYAQGEIVQLEGGTSTQTNTAPEQVFLNKYSGTVRTQNFNDNWKFYLGDASGAQTPAFDDSSWDQVNLPHDYSIDQKYSQKMEAESGYLPGGTGWYRKNFTVDESLKGKRISIDFGGVYMNATIYVNGKKLGTHPNGYTPFSFDITDNVKFGKENVIAVKVDHQTPSSRFYSGSGIYRDVDFVVTDTVHVDKNGTKIETPDLKDHADGNNVAVKVKTTVVNESENNASVKVKHTIYPKNGTAEQAVGTFETEVATVDKGKSKDVQADFTVSGVKLWSTTTPNLYTVKTEVLMDGTTVDTYETDYGFRYFAFDKNNGFTLNGQKMKLQGVCMHHDQGALGSVANDRSTERQVE
;
A
#
# COMPACT_ATOMS: atom_id res chain seq x y z
N MET A 1 3.83 41.70 42.99
CA MET A 1 2.40 41.71 43.34
C MET A 1 1.71 42.82 42.56
N LYS A 2 0.98 42.52 41.50
CA LYS A 2 -0.05 43.39 40.90
C LYS A 2 -1.02 42.49 40.14
N ASN A 3 -2.24 42.42 40.64
CA ASN A 3 -3.35 41.64 40.12
C ASN A 3 -3.87 42.22 38.81
N LEU A 4 -4.01 41.42 37.77
CA LEU A 4 -4.74 41.79 36.56
C LEU A 4 -6.10 41.09 36.58
N LYS A 5 -7.16 41.87 36.75
CA LYS A 5 -8.56 41.42 36.69
C LYS A 5 -9.01 41.34 35.22
N TRP A 6 -9.53 40.19 34.83
CA TRP A 6 -10.22 40.02 33.55
C TRP A 6 -11.69 40.45 33.69
N LYS A 7 -12.11 41.40 32.88
CA LYS A 7 -13.53 41.81 32.76
C LYS A 7 -14.22 40.90 31.74
N LYS A 8 -15.32 40.29 32.17
CA LYS A 8 -16.27 39.62 31.29
C LYS A 8 -17.08 40.68 30.55
N ALA A 9 -17.07 40.68 29.22
CA ALA A 9 -18.03 41.38 28.38
C ALA A 9 -18.98 40.33 27.81
N GLY A 10 -20.23 40.41 28.23
CA GLY A 10 -21.31 39.66 27.61
C GLY A 10 -21.85 40.40 26.40
N SER A 11 -22.05 39.73 25.31
CA SER A 11 -22.86 40.21 24.19
C SER A 11 -23.90 39.15 23.86
N ALA A 12 -25.15 39.49 24.13
CA ALA A 12 -26.34 38.79 23.66
C ALA A 12 -26.54 39.13 22.18
N VAL A 13 -26.63 38.11 21.33
CA VAL A 13 -27.11 38.26 19.95
C VAL A 13 -28.42 37.52 19.81
N LEU A 14 -29.42 38.27 19.41
CA LEU A 14 -30.80 37.91 19.17
C LEU A 14 -30.87 36.97 17.96
N ALA A 15 -31.47 35.79 18.12
CA ALA A 15 -31.76 34.88 17.03
C ALA A 15 -33.10 35.24 16.41
N THR A 16 -33.10 35.66 15.15
CA THR A 16 -34.30 35.76 14.32
C THR A 16 -34.39 34.52 13.46
N ALA A 17 -35.40 33.71 13.72
CA ALA A 17 -35.72 32.53 12.93
C ALA A 17 -36.39 32.98 11.62
N LEU A 18 -35.81 32.56 10.48
CA LEU A 18 -36.55 32.49 9.20
C LEU A 18 -36.61 31.01 8.80
N ALA A 19 -37.83 30.45 8.88
CA ALA A 19 -38.17 29.15 8.37
C ALA A 19 -38.27 29.23 6.85
N GLY A 20 -37.34 28.55 6.19
CA GLY A 20 -37.38 28.24 4.78
C GLY A 20 -37.28 26.72 4.60
N SER A 21 -38.43 26.08 4.39
CA SER A 21 -38.53 24.66 4.14
C SER A 21 -37.99 24.32 2.75
N MET A 22 -36.77 23.69 2.69
CA MET A 22 -36.37 22.90 1.53
C MET A 22 -36.47 21.43 1.90
N VAL A 23 -37.46 20.78 1.27
CA VAL A 23 -37.64 19.33 1.29
C VAL A 23 -36.60 18.72 0.38
N LEU A 24 -35.61 18.03 0.96
CA LEU A 24 -34.77 17.09 0.25
C LEU A 24 -35.42 15.69 0.37
N PRO A 25 -35.46 14.88 -0.68
CA PRO A 25 -36.03 13.56 -0.58
C PRO A 25 -35.20 12.65 0.30
N ALA A 26 -35.78 12.17 1.38
CA ALA A 26 -35.27 11.11 2.19
C ALA A 26 -35.24 9.82 1.35
N THR A 27 -34.02 9.29 1.10
CA THR A 27 -33.90 7.90 0.66
C THR A 27 -34.34 7.01 1.82
N ALA A 28 -35.50 6.35 1.61
CA ALA A 28 -36.04 5.40 2.56
C ALA A 28 -35.12 4.20 2.71
N TYR A 29 -34.55 4.02 3.91
CA TYR A 29 -34.09 2.71 4.35
C TYR A 29 -35.31 1.85 4.57
N ALA A 30 -35.52 0.84 3.73
CA ALA A 30 -36.54 -0.16 3.92
C ALA A 30 -36.24 -0.94 5.21
N GLN A 31 -37.09 -0.77 6.23
CA GLN A 31 -37.20 -1.69 7.34
C GLN A 31 -37.72 -3.01 6.79
N GLY A 32 -36.84 -4.01 6.68
CA GLY A 32 -37.26 -5.38 6.39
C GLY A 32 -38.01 -5.96 7.58
N GLU A 33 -39.26 -6.32 7.39
CA GLU A 33 -40.06 -7.13 8.31
C GLU A 33 -39.31 -8.45 8.59
N ILE A 34 -39.17 -8.79 9.87
CA ILE A 34 -38.67 -10.09 10.32
C ILE A 34 -39.81 -11.10 10.06
N VAL A 35 -39.74 -11.81 8.97
CA VAL A 35 -40.56 -13.00 8.75
C VAL A 35 -39.86 -14.15 9.48
N GLN A 36 -40.46 -14.60 10.60
CA GLN A 36 -40.07 -15.89 11.22
C GLN A 36 -40.50 -17.01 10.25
N LEU A 37 -39.51 -17.61 9.60
CA LEU A 37 -39.70 -18.89 8.91
C LEU A 37 -39.30 -20.01 9.87
N GLU A 38 -40.30 -20.82 10.22
CA GLU A 38 -40.13 -22.06 10.97
C GLU A 38 -39.22 -23.05 10.24
N GLY A 39 -38.33 -23.66 11.02
CA GLY A 39 -37.68 -24.95 10.91
C GLY A 39 -37.44 -25.58 9.53
N GLY A 40 -36.34 -25.20 8.91
CA GLY A 40 -35.67 -26.03 7.92
C GLY A 40 -34.18 -26.09 8.24
N THR A 41 -33.70 -27.22 8.75
CA THR A 41 -32.27 -27.51 8.89
C THR A 41 -31.63 -27.63 7.50
N SER A 42 -31.32 -26.50 6.87
CA SER A 42 -30.36 -26.48 5.77
C SER A 42 -29.00 -26.17 6.39
N THR A 43 -28.12 -27.13 6.43
CA THR A 43 -26.68 -26.93 6.58
C THR A 43 -26.20 -26.10 5.39
N GLN A 44 -26.35 -24.78 5.47
CA GLN A 44 -25.58 -23.89 4.60
C GLN A 44 -24.16 -23.95 5.10
N THR A 45 -23.31 -24.66 4.37
CA THR A 45 -21.88 -24.48 4.43
C THR A 45 -21.63 -23.04 3.99
N ASN A 46 -21.38 -22.16 4.97
CA ASN A 46 -21.01 -20.76 4.73
C ASN A 46 -19.56 -20.74 4.27
N THR A 47 -19.29 -21.27 3.08
CA THR A 47 -18.02 -21.06 2.40
C THR A 47 -18.07 -19.63 1.88
N ALA A 48 -17.26 -18.75 2.48
CA ALA A 48 -17.00 -17.44 1.89
C ALA A 48 -16.67 -17.64 0.40
N PRO A 49 -17.22 -16.82 -0.51
CA PRO A 49 -16.95 -16.98 -1.93
C PRO A 49 -15.44 -16.91 -2.16
N GLU A 50 -14.91 -17.91 -2.85
CA GLU A 50 -13.51 -17.94 -3.24
C GLU A 50 -13.18 -16.66 -4.01
N GLN A 51 -12.12 -15.97 -3.58
CA GLN A 51 -11.68 -14.76 -4.27
C GLN A 51 -10.96 -15.17 -5.56
N VAL A 52 -11.62 -14.91 -6.69
CA VAL A 52 -11.08 -15.20 -8.01
C VAL A 52 -10.34 -13.97 -8.53
N PHE A 53 -9.04 -14.09 -8.72
CA PHE A 53 -8.25 -13.07 -9.40
C PHE A 53 -8.36 -13.26 -10.89
N LEU A 54 -9.32 -12.59 -11.51
CA LEU A 54 -9.51 -12.57 -12.94
C LEU A 54 -8.41 -11.76 -13.62
N ASN A 55 -8.07 -12.12 -14.85
CA ASN A 55 -7.18 -11.32 -15.68
C ASN A 55 -7.84 -9.99 -16.04
N LYS A 56 -7.70 -9.02 -15.15
CA LYS A 56 -7.97 -7.60 -15.44
C LYS A 56 -6.68 -6.84 -15.77
N TYR A 57 -5.59 -7.56 -15.98
CA TYR A 57 -4.32 -6.97 -16.37
C TYR A 57 -4.47 -6.38 -17.77
N SER A 58 -4.80 -5.10 -17.79
CA SER A 58 -4.91 -4.30 -19.02
C SER A 58 -3.60 -3.57 -19.35
N GLY A 59 -2.50 -3.96 -18.72
CA GLY A 59 -1.23 -3.22 -18.73
C GLY A 59 -1.25 -1.95 -17.89
N THR A 60 -2.38 -1.62 -17.21
CA THR A 60 -2.52 -0.40 -16.42
C THR A 60 -2.67 -0.62 -14.92
N VAL A 61 -3.06 -1.82 -14.49
CA VAL A 61 -3.26 -2.16 -13.06
C VAL A 61 -2.44 -3.39 -12.72
N ARG A 62 -1.31 -3.17 -12.08
CA ARG A 62 -0.42 -4.24 -11.63
C ARG A 62 -0.86 -4.88 -10.33
N THR A 63 -1.44 -4.09 -9.44
CA THR A 63 -1.65 -4.42 -8.04
C THR A 63 -3.12 -4.60 -7.73
N GLN A 64 -3.45 -5.67 -7.03
CA GLN A 64 -4.80 -5.97 -6.55
C GLN A 64 -4.74 -6.22 -5.05
N ASN A 65 -5.71 -5.69 -4.32
CA ASN A 65 -5.82 -5.93 -2.88
C ASN A 65 -6.01 -7.41 -2.59
N PHE A 66 -5.25 -7.94 -1.63
CA PHE A 66 -5.30 -9.35 -1.22
C PHE A 66 -5.70 -9.54 0.24
N ASN A 67 -6.27 -8.50 0.88
CA ASN A 67 -6.52 -8.44 2.33
C ASN A 67 -7.69 -9.29 2.82
N ASP A 68 -8.70 -9.55 1.97
CA ASP A 68 -9.95 -10.14 2.42
C ASP A 68 -9.87 -11.66 2.60
N ASN A 69 -10.76 -12.20 3.46
CA ASN A 69 -11.02 -13.64 3.59
C ASN A 69 -9.80 -14.49 3.95
N TRP A 70 -8.97 -14.03 4.87
CA TRP A 70 -7.95 -14.86 5.48
C TRP A 70 -8.52 -15.65 6.65
N LYS A 71 -7.91 -16.79 6.94
CA LYS A 71 -8.13 -17.55 8.14
C LYS A 71 -6.94 -17.40 9.07
N PHE A 72 -7.20 -17.29 10.37
CA PHE A 72 -6.19 -17.08 11.39
C PHE A 72 -6.32 -18.08 12.52
N TYR A 73 -5.18 -18.52 13.04
CA TYR A 73 -5.07 -19.36 14.22
C TYR A 73 -3.92 -18.89 15.11
N LEU A 74 -4.23 -18.62 16.39
CA LEU A 74 -3.24 -18.29 17.40
C LEU A 74 -2.68 -19.58 18.01
N GLY A 75 -1.41 -19.85 17.79
CA GLY A 75 -0.70 -21.03 18.22
C GLY A 75 0.13 -21.65 17.12
N ASP A 76 0.87 -22.71 17.45
CA ASP A 76 1.59 -23.48 16.43
C ASP A 76 0.68 -24.59 15.88
N ALA A 77 0.54 -24.63 14.57
CA ALA A 77 -0.28 -25.62 13.87
C ALA A 77 0.60 -26.43 12.92
N SER A 78 1.01 -27.60 13.37
CA SER A 78 1.85 -28.50 12.57
C SER A 78 1.13 -28.93 11.29
N GLY A 79 1.78 -28.76 10.14
CA GLY A 79 1.20 -29.07 8.83
C GLY A 79 0.35 -27.98 8.21
N ALA A 80 0.14 -26.83 8.87
CA ALA A 80 -0.69 -25.73 8.38
C ALA A 80 -0.22 -25.13 7.03
N GLN A 81 1.02 -25.38 6.62
CA GLN A 81 1.52 -24.97 5.31
C GLN A 81 0.96 -25.83 4.16
N THR A 82 0.41 -27.01 4.45
CA THR A 82 -0.03 -27.94 3.39
C THR A 82 -1.42 -27.59 2.84
N PRO A 83 -1.69 -27.77 1.54
CA PRO A 83 -3.01 -27.48 0.97
C PRO A 83 -4.15 -28.30 1.61
N ALA A 84 -3.87 -29.56 1.99
CA ALA A 84 -4.88 -30.46 2.55
C ALA A 84 -5.14 -30.24 4.06
N PHE A 85 -4.52 -29.25 4.70
CA PHE A 85 -4.75 -28.95 6.10
C PHE A 85 -6.17 -28.44 6.31
N ASP A 86 -6.88 -29.01 7.31
CA ASP A 86 -8.22 -28.55 7.67
C ASP A 86 -8.15 -27.33 8.57
N ASP A 87 -8.48 -26.17 7.99
CA ASP A 87 -8.57 -24.88 8.67
C ASP A 87 -10.01 -24.42 8.90
N SER A 88 -10.99 -25.32 8.86
CA SER A 88 -12.42 -25.02 9.00
C SER A 88 -12.78 -24.39 10.34
N SER A 89 -12.03 -24.72 11.40
CA SER A 89 -12.22 -24.19 12.75
C SER A 89 -11.46 -22.88 13.04
N TRP A 90 -10.71 -22.35 12.08
CA TRP A 90 -9.95 -21.12 12.24
C TRP A 90 -10.82 -19.88 12.13
N ASP A 91 -10.44 -18.82 12.82
CA ASP A 91 -11.14 -17.55 12.75
C ASP A 91 -10.98 -16.92 11.35
N GLN A 92 -12.06 -16.35 10.83
CA GLN A 92 -11.99 -15.57 9.60
C GLN A 92 -11.61 -14.13 9.92
N VAL A 93 -10.57 -13.61 9.27
CA VAL A 93 -10.06 -12.25 9.46
C VAL A 93 -9.83 -11.56 8.12
N ASN A 94 -9.90 -10.25 8.13
CA ASN A 94 -9.39 -9.40 7.06
C ASN A 94 -8.10 -8.74 7.52
N LEU A 95 -7.21 -8.48 6.58
CA LEU A 95 -5.98 -7.72 6.81
C LEU A 95 -6.26 -6.22 6.60
N PRO A 96 -5.50 -5.36 7.24
CA PRO A 96 -4.46 -5.61 8.25
C PRO A 96 -5.01 -6.17 9.57
N HIS A 97 -4.24 -7.02 10.26
CA HIS A 97 -4.65 -7.71 11.48
C HIS A 97 -3.52 -7.76 12.51
N ASP A 98 -3.87 -7.47 13.76
CA ASP A 98 -2.97 -7.54 14.92
C ASP A 98 -3.57 -8.44 15.99
N TYR A 99 -3.03 -9.66 16.14
CA TYR A 99 -3.55 -10.63 17.10
C TYR A 99 -3.08 -10.41 18.54
N SER A 100 -2.17 -9.46 18.80
CA SER A 100 -1.79 -9.16 20.17
C SER A 100 -2.94 -8.51 20.95
N ILE A 101 -3.70 -7.60 20.30
CA ILE A 101 -4.80 -6.88 20.98
C ILE A 101 -5.97 -7.77 21.34
N ASP A 102 -6.12 -8.93 20.70
CA ASP A 102 -7.18 -9.90 21.00
C ASP A 102 -6.84 -10.78 22.20
N GLN A 103 -5.60 -10.69 22.70
CA GLN A 103 -5.13 -11.48 23.83
C GLN A 103 -5.33 -10.76 25.17
N LYS A 104 -5.32 -11.54 26.23
CA LYS A 104 -5.44 -11.00 27.60
C LYS A 104 -4.12 -10.41 28.06
N TYR A 105 -4.17 -9.25 28.67
CA TYR A 105 -3.02 -8.66 29.38
C TYR A 105 -2.43 -9.60 30.40
N SER A 106 -1.11 -9.64 30.49
CA SER A 106 -0.40 -10.50 31.43
C SER A 106 0.77 -9.75 32.07
N GLN A 107 0.82 -9.75 33.40
CA GLN A 107 1.96 -9.17 34.15
C GLN A 107 3.29 -9.89 33.88
N LYS A 108 3.27 -11.05 33.21
CA LYS A 108 4.47 -11.76 32.78
C LYS A 108 5.07 -11.20 31.49
N MET A 109 4.30 -10.37 30.79
CA MET A 109 4.75 -9.70 29.57
C MET A 109 5.44 -8.39 29.91
N GLU A 110 6.21 -7.88 28.98
CA GLU A 110 6.95 -6.63 29.12
C GLU A 110 6.02 -5.41 29.05
N ALA A 111 6.37 -4.36 29.81
CA ALA A 111 5.60 -3.12 29.83
C ALA A 111 5.63 -2.41 28.46
N GLU A 112 6.74 -2.53 27.73
CA GLU A 112 6.97 -1.94 26.43
C GLU A 112 5.98 -2.46 25.38
N SER A 113 5.55 -3.71 25.49
CA SER A 113 4.51 -4.30 24.64
C SER A 113 3.08 -4.02 25.12
N GLY A 114 2.91 -3.14 26.13
CA GLY A 114 1.61 -2.89 26.77
C GLY A 114 1.09 -4.08 27.56
N TYR A 115 1.96 -4.98 28.05
CA TYR A 115 1.63 -6.22 28.72
C TYR A 115 0.82 -7.21 27.87
N LEU A 116 0.83 -7.03 26.55
CA LEU A 116 0.17 -7.93 25.60
C LEU A 116 1.14 -9.00 25.10
N PRO A 117 0.69 -10.26 24.99
CA PRO A 117 1.53 -11.34 24.47
C PRO A 117 1.77 -11.20 22.96
N GLY A 118 2.92 -11.71 22.52
CA GLY A 118 3.16 -12.06 21.12
C GLY A 118 2.72 -13.50 20.85
N GLY A 119 3.65 -14.34 20.43
CA GLY A 119 3.46 -15.77 20.18
C GLY A 119 3.45 -16.11 18.69
N THR A 120 3.20 -17.38 18.41
CA THR A 120 3.09 -17.86 17.02
C THR A 120 1.66 -17.74 16.54
N GLY A 121 1.48 -17.17 15.34
CA GLY A 121 0.20 -17.12 14.63
C GLY A 121 0.33 -17.67 13.21
N TRP A 122 -0.72 -18.29 12.73
CA TRP A 122 -0.79 -18.78 11.36
C TRP A 122 -1.93 -18.09 10.61
N TYR A 123 -1.64 -17.66 9.40
CA TYR A 123 -2.62 -17.16 8.44
C TYR A 123 -2.69 -18.09 7.25
N ARG A 124 -3.89 -18.31 6.72
CA ARG A 124 -4.12 -19.09 5.51
C ARG A 124 -5.15 -18.41 4.63
N LYS A 125 -4.99 -18.56 3.31
CA LYS A 125 -5.98 -18.10 2.34
C LYS A 125 -5.98 -19.00 1.13
N ASN A 126 -7.16 -19.42 0.71
CA ASN A 126 -7.38 -20.06 -0.58
C ASN A 126 -7.59 -18.97 -1.65
N PHE A 127 -7.05 -19.17 -2.84
CA PHE A 127 -7.19 -18.23 -3.95
C PHE A 127 -7.02 -18.94 -5.29
N THR A 128 -7.58 -18.38 -6.35
CA THR A 128 -7.45 -18.90 -7.72
C THR A 128 -6.70 -17.88 -8.58
N VAL A 129 -5.74 -18.35 -9.34
CA VAL A 129 -5.03 -17.57 -10.36
C VAL A 129 -5.63 -17.94 -11.72
N ASP A 130 -6.18 -16.95 -12.42
CA ASP A 130 -6.82 -17.18 -13.72
C ASP A 130 -5.84 -17.77 -14.73
N GLU A 131 -6.33 -18.71 -15.56
CA GLU A 131 -5.53 -19.38 -16.60
C GLU A 131 -4.93 -18.38 -17.62
N SER A 132 -5.61 -17.27 -17.86
CA SER A 132 -5.14 -16.21 -18.76
C SER A 132 -3.89 -15.46 -18.27
N LEU A 133 -3.55 -15.58 -16.98
CA LEU A 133 -2.31 -15.04 -16.41
C LEU A 133 -1.09 -15.91 -16.63
N LYS A 134 -1.27 -17.07 -17.28
CA LYS A 134 -0.15 -17.96 -17.62
C LYS A 134 0.85 -17.23 -18.53
N GLY A 135 2.12 -17.28 -18.13
CA GLY A 135 3.20 -16.52 -18.80
C GLY A 135 3.45 -15.12 -18.24
N LYS A 136 2.64 -14.66 -17.31
CA LYS A 136 2.93 -13.45 -16.51
C LYS A 136 3.76 -13.80 -15.29
N ARG A 137 4.35 -12.76 -14.66
CA ARG A 137 5.01 -12.86 -13.36
C ARG A 137 4.00 -12.52 -12.27
N ILE A 138 4.01 -13.29 -11.21
CA ILE A 138 3.08 -13.13 -10.10
C ILE A 138 3.86 -13.05 -8.80
N SER A 139 3.63 -12.00 -8.02
CA SER A 139 4.19 -11.86 -6.69
C SER A 139 3.14 -11.52 -5.64
N ILE A 140 3.47 -11.80 -4.39
CA ILE A 140 2.72 -11.30 -3.23
C ILE A 140 3.61 -10.32 -2.49
N ASP A 141 3.09 -9.12 -2.31
CA ASP A 141 3.76 -8.01 -1.62
C ASP A 141 3.16 -7.84 -0.24
N PHE A 142 4.00 -7.88 0.79
CA PHE A 142 3.61 -7.64 2.17
C PHE A 142 4.12 -6.26 2.59
N GLY A 143 3.25 -5.36 3.00
CA GLY A 143 3.61 -4.05 3.53
C GLY A 143 4.32 -4.12 4.88
N GLY A 144 3.99 -5.12 5.69
CA GLY A 144 4.65 -5.39 6.97
C GLY A 144 4.01 -6.55 7.72
N VAL A 145 4.86 -7.39 8.31
CA VAL A 145 4.45 -8.54 9.15
C VAL A 145 5.33 -8.57 10.39
N TYR A 146 4.77 -8.43 11.56
CA TYR A 146 5.53 -8.45 12.80
C TYR A 146 5.35 -9.79 13.53
N MET A 147 6.39 -10.67 13.60
CA MET A 147 7.68 -10.68 12.92
C MET A 147 8.08 -12.12 12.56
N ASN A 148 9.31 -12.32 12.00
CA ASN A 148 9.81 -13.63 11.56
C ASN A 148 8.80 -14.38 10.66
N ALA A 149 8.24 -13.67 9.67
CA ALA A 149 7.24 -14.21 8.77
C ALA A 149 7.82 -15.28 7.84
N THR A 150 7.30 -16.49 7.89
CA THR A 150 7.64 -17.57 6.95
C THR A 150 6.47 -17.80 6.00
N ILE A 151 6.73 -17.68 4.70
CA ILE A 151 5.71 -17.73 3.65
C ILE A 151 5.77 -19.05 2.91
N TYR A 152 4.60 -19.64 2.68
CA TYR A 152 4.41 -20.87 1.92
C TYR A 152 3.33 -20.68 0.85
N VAL A 153 3.54 -21.27 -0.33
CA VAL A 153 2.50 -21.38 -1.36
C VAL A 153 2.40 -22.85 -1.76
N ASN A 154 1.20 -23.39 -1.73
CA ASN A 154 0.91 -24.80 -2.03
C ASN A 154 1.82 -25.80 -1.28
N GLY A 155 2.14 -25.49 -0.02
CA GLY A 155 3.00 -26.29 0.85
C GLY A 155 4.50 -26.05 0.69
N LYS A 156 4.93 -25.36 -0.37
CA LYS A 156 6.34 -25.04 -0.61
C LYS A 156 6.73 -23.77 0.14
N LYS A 157 7.77 -23.85 0.97
CA LYS A 157 8.37 -22.69 1.62
C LYS A 157 9.06 -21.81 0.59
N LEU A 158 8.68 -20.52 0.56
CA LEU A 158 9.32 -19.50 -0.29
C LEU A 158 10.51 -18.86 0.43
N GLY A 159 10.32 -18.50 1.70
CA GLY A 159 11.36 -17.87 2.48
C GLY A 159 10.88 -17.44 3.86
N THR A 160 11.77 -16.79 4.60
CA THR A 160 11.47 -16.16 5.90
C THR A 160 11.95 -14.72 5.88
N HIS A 161 11.09 -13.78 6.25
CA HIS A 161 11.43 -12.39 6.45
C HIS A 161 11.46 -12.08 7.95
N PRO A 162 12.63 -11.79 8.55
CA PRO A 162 12.75 -11.64 9.99
C PRO A 162 12.31 -10.28 10.51
N ASN A 163 12.47 -9.20 9.72
CA ASN A 163 12.19 -7.83 10.16
C ASN A 163 10.69 -7.55 10.18
N GLY A 164 10.19 -6.95 11.27
CA GLY A 164 8.76 -6.65 11.42
C GLY A 164 8.29 -5.37 10.72
N TYR A 165 9.18 -4.48 10.26
CA TYR A 165 8.81 -3.14 9.80
C TYR A 165 9.04 -2.90 8.30
N THR A 166 9.96 -3.63 7.69
CA THR A 166 10.27 -3.45 6.27
C THR A 166 9.31 -4.25 5.39
N PRO A 167 8.82 -3.66 4.28
CA PRO A 167 8.07 -4.41 3.30
C PRO A 167 8.94 -5.46 2.61
N PHE A 168 8.31 -6.52 2.12
CA PHE A 168 8.97 -7.59 1.36
C PHE A 168 8.03 -8.19 0.33
N SER A 169 8.61 -8.89 -0.65
CA SER A 169 7.88 -9.52 -1.75
C SER A 169 8.41 -10.91 -2.00
N PHE A 170 7.53 -11.82 -2.42
CA PHE A 170 7.90 -13.14 -2.93
C PHE A 170 7.27 -13.38 -4.29
N ASP A 171 8.09 -13.73 -5.26
CA ASP A 171 7.63 -14.31 -6.51
C ASP A 171 7.00 -15.68 -6.25
N ILE A 172 5.79 -15.87 -6.74
CA ILE A 172 5.02 -17.10 -6.58
C ILE A 172 4.73 -17.79 -7.92
N THR A 173 5.20 -17.23 -9.03
CA THR A 173 4.88 -17.67 -10.40
C THR A 173 5.03 -19.18 -10.59
N ASP A 174 6.16 -19.74 -10.17
CA ASP A 174 6.46 -21.16 -10.31
C ASP A 174 5.77 -22.07 -9.26
N ASN A 175 5.03 -21.46 -8.33
CA ASN A 175 4.41 -22.18 -7.20
C ASN A 175 2.88 -22.18 -7.29
N VAL A 176 2.28 -21.39 -8.18
CA VAL A 176 0.84 -21.34 -8.40
C VAL A 176 0.40 -22.34 -9.47
N LYS A 177 -0.84 -22.78 -9.32
CA LYS A 177 -1.57 -23.60 -10.29
C LYS A 177 -2.59 -22.69 -10.97
N PHE A 178 -2.40 -22.42 -12.24
CA PHE A 178 -3.33 -21.60 -13.02
C PHE A 178 -4.67 -22.34 -13.22
N GLY A 179 -5.77 -21.62 -13.16
CA GLY A 179 -7.13 -22.13 -13.29
C GLY A 179 -7.55 -23.12 -12.19
N LYS A 180 -6.80 -23.19 -11.09
CA LYS A 180 -7.07 -24.08 -9.96
C LYS A 180 -6.88 -23.36 -8.63
N GLU A 181 -7.43 -23.95 -7.59
CA GLU A 181 -7.23 -23.47 -6.23
C GLU A 181 -5.77 -23.58 -5.80
N ASN A 182 -5.31 -22.56 -5.13
CA ASN A 182 -4.02 -22.41 -4.49
C ASN A 182 -4.21 -22.05 -3.02
N VAL A 183 -3.22 -22.35 -2.19
CA VAL A 183 -3.18 -21.99 -0.79
C VAL A 183 -1.92 -21.20 -0.51
N ILE A 184 -2.06 -20.03 0.06
CA ILE A 184 -0.96 -19.32 0.73
C ILE A 184 -1.09 -19.52 2.24
N ALA A 185 0.04 -19.80 2.91
CA ALA A 185 0.11 -19.86 4.35
C ALA A 185 1.27 -19.01 4.85
N VAL A 186 1.05 -18.27 5.93
CA VAL A 186 2.03 -17.39 6.58
C VAL A 186 2.13 -17.77 8.05
N LYS A 187 3.31 -18.20 8.47
CA LYS A 187 3.65 -18.37 9.88
C LYS A 187 4.30 -17.09 10.38
N VAL A 188 3.73 -16.49 11.42
CA VAL A 188 4.30 -15.35 12.12
C VAL A 188 4.82 -15.84 13.47
N ASP A 189 6.07 -15.55 13.81
CA ASP A 189 6.67 -15.96 15.08
C ASP A 189 7.18 -14.74 15.84
N HIS A 190 6.25 -14.12 16.60
CA HIS A 190 6.58 -12.96 17.42
C HIS A 190 7.01 -13.42 18.82
N GLN A 191 8.31 -13.44 19.04
CA GLN A 191 8.90 -13.73 20.35
C GLN A 191 9.16 -12.43 21.10
N THR A 192 8.76 -12.39 22.37
CA THR A 192 9.00 -11.27 23.29
C THR A 192 10.15 -11.62 24.27
N PRO A 193 10.95 -10.64 24.72
CA PRO A 193 10.93 -9.20 24.39
C PRO A 193 11.48 -8.90 23.00
N SER A 194 10.89 -7.96 22.27
CA SER A 194 11.28 -7.67 20.89
C SER A 194 11.37 -6.20 20.52
N SER A 195 10.72 -5.31 21.27
CA SER A 195 10.64 -3.89 20.97
C SER A 195 10.72 -3.04 22.25
N ARG A 196 10.84 -1.72 22.09
CA ARG A 196 10.77 -0.73 23.19
C ARG A 196 9.43 0.01 23.22
N PHE A 197 8.48 -0.39 22.41
CA PHE A 197 7.14 0.15 22.33
C PHE A 197 6.22 -0.93 21.77
N TYR A 198 4.92 -0.71 21.85
CA TYR A 198 3.94 -1.64 21.31
C TYR A 198 4.17 -1.87 19.82
N SER A 199 4.44 -3.10 19.43
CA SER A 199 4.73 -3.48 18.04
C SER A 199 3.55 -4.17 17.36
N GLY A 200 2.62 -4.71 18.16
CA GLY A 200 1.60 -5.62 17.67
C GLY A 200 2.17 -6.95 17.21
N SER A 201 1.32 -7.78 16.65
CA SER A 201 1.70 -9.09 16.08
C SER A 201 0.82 -9.43 14.89
N GLY A 202 1.42 -9.91 13.81
CA GLY A 202 0.66 -10.38 12.67
C GLY A 202 0.94 -9.63 11.38
N ILE A 203 0.05 -9.81 10.41
CA ILE A 203 0.10 -9.10 9.13
C ILE A 203 -0.61 -7.75 9.33
N TYR A 204 0.13 -6.76 9.82
CA TYR A 204 -0.43 -5.49 10.29
C TYR A 204 -0.51 -4.39 9.23
N ARG A 205 -0.02 -4.67 8.01
CA ARG A 205 -0.16 -3.82 6.82
C ARG A 205 -0.77 -4.60 5.68
N ASP A 206 -1.13 -3.88 4.63
CA ASP A 206 -1.75 -4.45 3.44
C ASP A 206 -0.89 -5.54 2.79
N VAL A 207 -1.58 -6.47 2.16
CA VAL A 207 -1.02 -7.48 1.28
C VAL A 207 -1.60 -7.30 -0.10
N ASP A 208 -0.71 -7.26 -1.09
CA ASP A 208 -1.06 -7.07 -2.49
C ASP A 208 -0.71 -8.29 -3.34
N PHE A 209 -1.60 -8.62 -4.26
CA PHE A 209 -1.36 -9.55 -5.35
C PHE A 209 -0.91 -8.75 -6.57
N VAL A 210 0.31 -8.99 -7.04
CA VAL A 210 0.93 -8.21 -8.11
C VAL A 210 1.14 -9.08 -9.34
N VAL A 211 0.69 -8.58 -10.49
CA VAL A 211 0.88 -9.22 -11.80
C VAL A 211 1.63 -8.29 -12.73
N THR A 212 2.71 -8.77 -13.34
CA THR A 212 3.46 -8.03 -14.34
C THR A 212 3.67 -8.87 -15.60
N ASP A 213 4.07 -8.22 -16.69
CA ASP A 213 4.66 -8.95 -17.81
C ASP A 213 6.05 -9.50 -17.42
N THR A 214 6.60 -10.37 -18.23
CA THR A 214 7.99 -10.84 -18.07
C THR A 214 9.01 -9.73 -18.35
N VAL A 215 8.61 -8.67 -19.05
CA VAL A 215 9.40 -7.46 -19.23
C VAL A 215 8.64 -6.30 -18.61
N HIS A 216 9.15 -5.76 -17.52
CA HIS A 216 8.43 -4.79 -16.70
C HIS A 216 9.37 -3.80 -15.99
N VAL A 217 8.80 -2.74 -15.43
CA VAL A 217 9.52 -1.84 -14.52
C VAL A 217 9.72 -2.55 -13.18
N ASP A 218 10.95 -2.53 -12.68
CA ASP A 218 11.26 -3.09 -11.35
C ASP A 218 10.44 -2.42 -10.25
N LYS A 219 10.23 -3.14 -9.15
CA LYS A 219 9.57 -2.56 -7.96
C LYS A 219 10.38 -1.38 -7.45
N ASN A 220 9.74 -0.21 -7.33
CA ASN A 220 10.41 1.07 -7.01
C ASN A 220 11.54 1.44 -8.00
N GLY A 221 11.49 0.92 -9.21
CA GLY A 221 12.52 1.10 -10.24
C GLY A 221 12.52 2.45 -10.95
N THR A 222 11.68 3.41 -10.54
CA THR A 222 11.62 4.75 -11.13
C THR A 222 12.25 5.78 -10.20
N LYS A 223 13.37 6.40 -10.65
CA LYS A 223 14.02 7.52 -9.97
C LYS A 223 13.83 8.79 -10.78
N ILE A 224 13.32 9.85 -10.15
CA ILE A 224 13.02 11.13 -10.78
C ILE A 224 13.86 12.22 -10.11
N GLU A 225 14.54 13.03 -10.93
CA GLU A 225 15.35 14.15 -10.48
C GLU A 225 15.03 15.41 -11.30
N THR A 226 15.09 16.57 -10.65
CA THR A 226 14.90 17.89 -11.26
C THR A 226 16.09 18.77 -10.88
N PRO A 227 17.25 18.59 -11.55
CA PRO A 227 18.53 19.12 -11.10
C PRO A 227 18.62 20.64 -11.09
N ASP A 228 17.86 21.32 -11.96
CA ASP A 228 17.87 22.76 -12.15
C ASP A 228 16.60 23.47 -11.64
N LEU A 229 15.72 22.76 -10.93
CA LEU A 229 14.44 23.31 -10.49
C LEU A 229 14.57 24.59 -9.64
N LYS A 230 15.69 24.75 -8.93
CA LYS A 230 15.99 25.96 -8.17
C LYS A 230 16.08 27.19 -9.08
N ASP A 231 16.63 27.04 -10.28
CA ASP A 231 16.82 28.12 -11.25
C ASP A 231 15.57 28.34 -12.12
N HIS A 232 14.62 27.41 -12.04
CA HIS A 232 13.33 27.39 -12.75
C HIS A 232 12.14 27.33 -11.75
N ALA A 233 12.22 28.09 -10.66
CA ALA A 233 11.19 28.08 -9.62
C ALA A 233 9.82 28.62 -10.06
N ASP A 234 9.73 29.25 -11.24
CA ASP A 234 8.49 29.62 -11.91
C ASP A 234 7.76 28.39 -12.55
N GLY A 235 8.41 27.23 -12.52
CA GLY A 235 7.88 25.99 -13.07
C GLY A 235 7.99 25.84 -14.58
N ASN A 236 8.77 26.68 -15.25
CA ASN A 236 8.95 26.63 -16.70
C ASN A 236 10.36 26.17 -17.09
N ASN A 237 10.46 25.43 -18.18
CA ASN A 237 11.73 24.88 -18.70
C ASN A 237 12.52 24.06 -17.67
N VAL A 238 11.82 23.33 -16.79
CA VAL A 238 12.41 22.48 -15.75
C VAL A 238 13.00 21.22 -16.39
N ALA A 239 14.31 20.99 -16.20
CA ALA A 239 14.93 19.73 -16.61
C ALA A 239 14.46 18.60 -15.71
N VAL A 240 14.01 17.51 -16.32
CA VAL A 240 13.59 16.27 -15.65
C VAL A 240 14.48 15.13 -16.13
N LYS A 241 15.05 14.40 -15.18
CA LYS A 241 15.77 13.16 -15.42
C LYS A 241 15.00 12.02 -14.80
N VAL A 242 14.60 11.06 -15.63
CA VAL A 242 13.94 9.84 -15.13
C VAL A 242 14.84 8.66 -15.47
N LYS A 243 15.21 7.91 -14.44
CA LYS A 243 15.89 6.65 -14.59
C LYS A 243 14.91 5.53 -14.24
N THR A 244 14.66 4.63 -15.19
CA THR A 244 13.77 3.49 -15.03
C THR A 244 14.56 2.19 -15.12
N THR A 245 14.52 1.39 -14.07
CA THR A 245 15.06 0.04 -14.09
C THR A 245 14.03 -0.90 -14.74
N VAL A 246 14.34 -1.41 -15.91
CA VAL A 246 13.52 -2.42 -16.60
C VAL A 246 14.11 -3.78 -16.38
N VAL A 247 13.28 -4.73 -15.95
CA VAL A 247 13.62 -6.15 -15.71
C VAL A 247 13.14 -6.97 -16.90
N ASN A 248 13.97 -7.89 -17.36
CA ASN A 248 13.61 -8.88 -18.38
C ASN A 248 13.75 -10.30 -17.82
N GLU A 249 12.64 -10.90 -17.45
CA GLU A 249 12.52 -12.30 -17.00
C GLU A 249 12.00 -13.23 -18.11
N SER A 250 12.00 -12.76 -19.35
CA SER A 250 11.62 -13.57 -20.51
C SER A 250 12.78 -14.48 -20.98
N GLU A 251 12.47 -15.39 -21.88
CA GLU A 251 13.45 -16.34 -22.43
C GLU A 251 14.38 -15.74 -23.49
N ASN A 252 14.17 -14.50 -23.91
CA ASN A 252 14.93 -13.80 -24.96
C ASN A 252 15.36 -12.41 -24.52
N ASN A 253 16.33 -11.82 -25.22
CA ASN A 253 16.63 -10.41 -25.07
C ASN A 253 15.42 -9.58 -25.52
N ALA A 254 15.13 -8.50 -24.78
CA ALA A 254 14.01 -7.62 -25.06
C ALA A 254 14.52 -6.26 -25.59
N SER A 255 13.96 -5.82 -26.70
CA SER A 255 14.16 -4.46 -27.22
C SER A 255 13.00 -3.59 -26.73
N VAL A 256 13.29 -2.61 -25.87
CA VAL A 256 12.27 -1.80 -25.20
C VAL A 256 12.48 -0.33 -25.49
N LYS A 257 11.39 0.41 -25.51
CA LYS A 257 11.37 1.86 -25.28
C LYS A 257 10.63 2.14 -23.99
N VAL A 258 10.99 3.21 -23.31
CA VAL A 258 10.29 3.65 -22.11
C VAL A 258 9.68 5.02 -22.37
N LYS A 259 8.38 5.12 -22.14
CA LYS A 259 7.63 6.36 -22.30
C LYS A 259 7.22 6.89 -20.94
N HIS A 260 7.49 8.17 -20.69
CA HIS A 260 7.08 8.88 -19.50
C HIS A 260 6.04 9.93 -19.84
N THR A 261 4.94 9.98 -19.11
CA THR A 261 3.92 11.02 -19.20
C THR A 261 3.71 11.61 -17.81
N ILE A 262 3.90 12.92 -17.66
CA ILE A 262 3.77 13.64 -16.39
C ILE A 262 2.53 14.51 -16.42
N TYR A 263 1.58 14.26 -15.52
CA TYR A 263 0.33 15.01 -15.42
C TYR A 263 -0.08 15.23 -13.94
N PRO A 264 -0.91 16.25 -13.63
CA PRO A 264 -1.39 16.46 -12.25
C PRO A 264 -2.02 15.18 -11.67
N LYS A 265 -1.75 14.82 -10.42
CA LYS A 265 -2.19 13.56 -9.79
C LYS A 265 -3.70 13.32 -9.91
N ASN A 266 -4.51 14.36 -9.83
CA ASN A 266 -5.97 14.27 -9.98
C ASN A 266 -6.45 14.62 -11.40
N GLY A 267 -5.54 14.62 -12.36
CA GLY A 267 -5.80 14.91 -13.78
C GLY A 267 -5.73 13.66 -14.65
N THR A 268 -5.69 13.91 -15.95
CA THR A 268 -5.55 12.87 -16.97
C THR A 268 -4.31 13.12 -17.83
N ALA A 269 -3.92 12.12 -18.63
CA ALA A 269 -2.79 12.25 -19.56
C ALA A 269 -2.96 13.38 -20.60
N GLU A 270 -4.19 13.83 -20.88
CA GLU A 270 -4.46 14.99 -21.74
C GLU A 270 -4.01 16.31 -21.13
N GLN A 271 -3.83 16.35 -19.81
CA GLN A 271 -3.32 17.49 -19.03
C GLN A 271 -1.82 17.38 -18.77
N ALA A 272 -1.12 16.53 -19.55
CA ALA A 272 0.30 16.32 -19.37
C ALA A 272 1.10 17.61 -19.51
N VAL A 273 1.99 17.85 -18.56
CA VAL A 273 3.01 18.92 -18.62
C VAL A 273 4.23 18.50 -19.42
N GLY A 274 4.36 17.21 -19.73
CA GLY A 274 5.39 16.65 -20.59
C GLY A 274 5.18 15.18 -20.87
N THR A 275 5.56 14.78 -22.08
CA THR A 275 5.63 13.38 -22.52
C THR A 275 6.94 13.16 -23.24
N PHE A 276 7.62 12.08 -22.91
CA PHE A 276 8.90 11.72 -23.51
C PHE A 276 9.00 10.21 -23.73
N GLU A 277 9.60 9.81 -24.85
CA GLU A 277 9.88 8.41 -25.18
C GLU A 277 11.39 8.24 -25.45
N THR A 278 12.00 7.23 -24.88
CA THR A 278 13.43 6.97 -25.02
C THR A 278 13.75 6.34 -26.37
N GLU A 279 15.03 6.39 -26.75
CA GLU A 279 15.55 5.51 -27.79
C GLU A 279 15.40 4.03 -27.35
N VAL A 280 15.53 3.12 -28.34
CA VAL A 280 15.46 1.69 -28.09
C VAL A 280 16.63 1.24 -27.21
N ALA A 281 16.32 0.53 -26.15
CA ALA A 281 17.28 -0.11 -25.26
C ALA A 281 17.12 -1.64 -25.29
N THR A 282 18.21 -2.39 -25.39
CA THR A 282 18.18 -3.84 -25.23
C THR A 282 18.40 -4.21 -23.77
N VAL A 283 17.49 -5.03 -23.23
CA VAL A 283 17.59 -5.64 -21.90
C VAL A 283 17.82 -7.12 -22.11
N ASP A 284 18.97 -7.62 -21.69
CA ASP A 284 19.34 -9.02 -21.87
C ASP A 284 18.43 -9.94 -21.05
N LYS A 285 18.22 -11.18 -21.56
CA LYS A 285 17.49 -12.24 -20.86
C LYS A 285 17.99 -12.42 -19.42
N GLY A 286 17.06 -12.44 -18.46
CA GLY A 286 17.33 -12.66 -17.04
C GLY A 286 18.13 -11.52 -16.40
N LYS A 287 18.13 -10.33 -17.00
CA LYS A 287 18.83 -9.13 -16.50
C LYS A 287 17.88 -7.97 -16.30
N SER A 288 18.38 -6.96 -15.60
CA SER A 288 17.78 -5.64 -15.53
C SER A 288 18.69 -4.60 -16.17
N LYS A 289 18.12 -3.50 -16.63
CA LYS A 289 18.84 -2.38 -17.20
C LYS A 289 18.19 -1.06 -16.82
N ASP A 290 19.03 -0.11 -16.41
CA ASP A 290 18.61 1.27 -16.22
C ASP A 290 18.48 1.97 -17.60
N VAL A 291 17.27 2.44 -17.90
CA VAL A 291 16.94 3.24 -19.09
C VAL A 291 16.72 4.67 -18.63
N GLN A 292 17.46 5.60 -19.18
CA GLN A 292 17.41 7.01 -18.76
C GLN A 292 16.70 7.86 -19.82
N ALA A 293 15.88 8.78 -19.33
CA ALA A 293 15.22 9.83 -20.10
C ALA A 293 15.61 11.19 -19.52
N ASP A 294 16.07 12.09 -20.38
CA ASP A 294 16.37 13.48 -20.05
C ASP A 294 15.51 14.38 -20.94
N PHE A 295 14.65 15.19 -20.34
CA PHE A 295 13.72 16.07 -21.06
C PHE A 295 13.34 17.30 -20.23
N THR A 296 12.59 18.22 -20.82
CA THR A 296 12.16 19.46 -20.18
C THR A 296 10.65 19.52 -20.10
N VAL A 297 10.13 20.03 -18.98
CA VAL A 297 8.70 20.28 -18.76
C VAL A 297 8.45 21.75 -18.44
N SER A 298 7.22 22.21 -18.70
CA SER A 298 6.82 23.59 -18.40
C SER A 298 5.41 23.63 -17.81
N GLY A 299 5.12 24.66 -17.02
CA GLY A 299 3.84 24.85 -16.37
C GLY A 299 3.66 23.99 -15.11
N VAL A 300 4.76 23.46 -14.54
CA VAL A 300 4.66 22.69 -13.29
C VAL A 300 4.45 23.62 -12.11
N LYS A 301 3.60 23.21 -11.19
CA LYS A 301 3.36 23.87 -9.91
C LYS A 301 4.19 23.20 -8.84
N LEU A 302 4.96 24.00 -8.09
CA LEU A 302 5.79 23.47 -7.02
C LEU A 302 4.93 22.91 -5.88
N TRP A 303 5.42 21.82 -5.31
CA TRP A 303 4.88 21.26 -4.08
C TRP A 303 5.35 22.07 -2.86
N SER A 304 4.44 22.43 -1.98
CA SER A 304 4.77 23.01 -0.67
C SER A 304 3.82 22.44 0.39
N THR A 305 4.09 22.75 1.65
CA THR A 305 3.22 22.35 2.78
C THR A 305 1.84 23.01 2.74
N THR A 306 1.71 24.16 2.09
CA THR A 306 0.44 24.90 1.93
C THR A 306 -0.25 24.61 0.60
N THR A 307 0.51 24.21 -0.41
CA THR A 307 0.01 23.85 -1.74
C THR A 307 0.69 22.54 -2.19
N PRO A 308 0.20 21.38 -1.72
CA PRO A 308 0.83 20.08 -1.96
C PRO A 308 0.53 19.55 -3.38
N ASN A 309 0.98 20.29 -4.39
CA ASN A 309 0.81 19.92 -5.79
C ASN A 309 1.58 18.64 -6.10
N LEU A 310 0.87 17.57 -6.41
CA LEU A 310 1.44 16.29 -6.83
C LEU A 310 1.15 16.04 -8.30
N TYR A 311 2.03 15.28 -8.92
CA TYR A 311 1.94 14.79 -10.28
C TYR A 311 2.04 13.26 -10.26
N THR A 312 1.38 12.62 -11.21
CA THR A 312 1.64 11.24 -11.58
C THR A 312 2.65 11.20 -12.70
N VAL A 313 3.73 10.48 -12.51
CA VAL A 313 4.67 10.10 -13.56
C VAL A 313 4.32 8.70 -14.00
N LYS A 314 3.58 8.60 -15.11
CA LYS A 314 3.22 7.32 -15.73
C LYS A 314 4.39 6.86 -16.59
N THR A 315 4.94 5.70 -16.27
CA THR A 315 6.01 5.03 -16.99
C THR A 315 5.45 3.84 -17.73
N GLU A 316 5.58 3.79 -19.04
CA GLU A 316 5.13 2.71 -19.92
C GLU A 316 6.33 2.04 -20.57
N VAL A 317 6.44 0.72 -20.45
CA VAL A 317 7.43 -0.07 -21.19
C VAL A 317 6.77 -0.55 -22.48
N LEU A 318 7.38 -0.21 -23.61
CA LEU A 318 6.88 -0.59 -24.93
C LEU A 318 7.83 -1.59 -25.60
N MET A 319 7.24 -2.64 -26.16
CA MET A 319 7.90 -3.60 -27.05
C MET A 319 7.14 -3.62 -28.39
N ASP A 320 7.85 -3.44 -29.49
CA ASP A 320 7.27 -3.39 -30.82
C ASP A 320 6.05 -2.44 -30.94
N GLY A 321 6.11 -1.30 -30.23
CA GLY A 321 5.07 -0.28 -30.21
C GLY A 321 3.87 -0.61 -29.30
N THR A 322 3.85 -1.78 -28.64
CA THR A 322 2.80 -2.19 -27.70
C THR A 322 3.26 -1.97 -26.26
N THR A 323 2.44 -1.34 -25.43
CA THR A 323 2.69 -1.22 -23.99
C THR A 323 2.56 -2.59 -23.32
N VAL A 324 3.65 -3.10 -22.76
CA VAL A 324 3.70 -4.37 -22.04
C VAL A 324 3.61 -4.19 -20.54
N ASP A 325 4.01 -3.02 -20.01
CA ASP A 325 3.92 -2.71 -18.59
C ASP A 325 3.67 -1.22 -18.35
N THR A 326 2.97 -0.91 -17.27
CA THR A 326 2.72 0.46 -16.82
C THR A 326 2.99 0.57 -15.31
N TYR A 327 3.77 1.59 -14.94
CA TYR A 327 4.10 1.89 -13.55
C TYR A 327 3.87 3.36 -13.26
N GLU A 328 3.16 3.66 -12.19
CA GLU A 328 2.86 5.04 -11.80
C GLU A 328 3.64 5.42 -10.54
N THR A 329 4.19 6.62 -10.54
CA THR A 329 4.95 7.17 -9.41
C THR A 329 4.44 8.57 -9.10
N ASP A 330 4.08 8.80 -7.85
CA ASP A 330 3.75 10.14 -7.39
C ASP A 330 5.01 11.00 -7.25
N TYR A 331 4.94 12.23 -7.75
CA TYR A 331 6.06 13.15 -7.71
C TYR A 331 5.61 14.57 -7.37
N GLY A 332 6.37 15.25 -6.49
CA GLY A 332 6.17 16.64 -6.16
C GLY A 332 7.40 17.45 -6.57
N PHE A 333 7.24 18.40 -7.50
CA PHE A 333 8.31 19.31 -7.90
C PHE A 333 8.67 20.23 -6.73
N ARG A 334 9.82 19.99 -6.10
CA ARG A 334 10.32 20.79 -4.99
C ARG A 334 11.84 20.71 -4.90
N TYR A 335 12.45 21.77 -4.36
CA TYR A 335 13.84 21.74 -3.97
C TYR A 335 13.98 22.20 -2.52
N PHE A 336 15.01 21.73 -1.86
CA PHE A 336 15.30 22.12 -0.49
C PHE A 336 16.81 22.29 -0.29
N ALA A 337 17.16 23.05 0.74
CA ALA A 337 18.54 23.24 1.13
C ALA A 337 18.66 23.34 2.66
N PHE A 338 19.82 22.93 3.14
CA PHE A 338 20.24 23.17 4.52
C PHE A 338 21.45 24.10 4.48
N ASP A 339 21.35 25.21 5.18
CA ASP A 339 22.41 26.20 5.30
C ASP A 339 22.72 26.49 6.74
N LYS A 340 24.03 26.62 7.08
CA LYS A 340 24.46 26.83 8.49
C LYS A 340 23.95 28.13 9.12
N ASN A 341 23.66 29.13 8.30
CA ASN A 341 23.20 30.45 8.78
C ASN A 341 21.67 30.59 8.65
N ASN A 342 21.10 30.03 7.58
CA ASN A 342 19.67 30.18 7.25
C ASN A 342 18.82 29.00 7.69
N GLY A 343 19.44 27.85 8.04
CA GLY A 343 18.73 26.63 8.40
C GLY A 343 18.10 25.94 7.18
N PHE A 344 16.92 25.35 7.37
CA PHE A 344 16.19 24.64 6.32
C PHE A 344 15.39 25.62 5.46
N THR A 345 15.45 25.42 4.14
CA THR A 345 14.60 26.13 3.17
C THR A 345 13.91 25.14 2.26
N LEU A 346 12.64 25.39 1.95
CA LEU A 346 11.84 24.66 0.96
C LEU A 346 11.45 25.65 -0.14
N ASN A 347 11.78 25.34 -1.40
CA ASN A 347 11.57 26.23 -2.55
C ASN A 347 12.12 27.66 -2.31
N GLY A 348 13.28 27.73 -1.68
CA GLY A 348 13.93 29.00 -1.31
C GLY A 348 13.34 29.73 -0.10
N GLN A 349 12.21 29.29 0.43
CA GLN A 349 11.57 29.88 1.60
C GLN A 349 12.07 29.23 2.89
N LYS A 350 12.53 30.05 3.84
CA LYS A 350 12.97 29.57 5.15
C LYS A 350 11.77 29.06 5.95
N MET A 351 11.92 27.87 6.53
CA MET A 351 10.89 27.32 7.41
C MET A 351 11.52 26.56 8.58
N LYS A 352 10.77 26.47 9.68
CA LYS A 352 11.11 25.60 10.81
C LYS A 352 10.50 24.22 10.58
N LEU A 353 11.31 23.19 10.75
CA LEU A 353 10.81 21.84 10.82
C LEU A 353 10.24 21.61 12.22
N GLN A 354 8.98 21.22 12.29
CA GLN A 354 8.29 20.83 13.50
C GLN A 354 7.92 19.36 13.37
N GLY A 355 8.07 18.61 14.44
CA GLY A 355 7.81 17.17 14.41
C GLY A 355 7.47 16.65 15.79
N VAL A 356 6.89 15.48 15.82
CA VAL A 356 6.57 14.70 17.02
C VAL A 356 7.12 13.29 16.86
N CYS A 357 7.29 12.59 17.99
CA CYS A 357 7.50 11.15 17.96
C CYS A 357 6.14 10.48 17.97
N MET A 358 5.87 9.70 16.95
CA MET A 358 4.63 8.95 16.81
C MET A 358 4.98 7.51 16.48
N HIS A 359 4.48 6.58 17.29
CA HIS A 359 4.54 5.16 17.00
C HIS A 359 3.36 4.77 16.13
N HIS A 360 3.39 3.56 15.57
CA HIS A 360 2.37 3.09 14.65
C HIS A 360 1.14 2.47 15.34
N ASP A 361 1.13 2.43 16.68
CA ASP A 361 0.00 1.95 17.44
C ASP A 361 -1.18 2.93 17.41
N GLN A 362 -2.38 2.40 17.38
CA GLN A 362 -3.62 3.16 17.16
C GLN A 362 -4.70 2.80 18.21
N GLY A 363 -4.29 2.67 19.46
CA GLY A 363 -5.18 2.37 20.57
C GLY A 363 -5.91 1.03 20.39
N ALA A 364 -7.22 1.04 20.32
CA ALA A 364 -8.03 -0.16 20.20
C ALA A 364 -7.82 -0.95 18.88
N LEU A 365 -7.16 -0.38 17.90
CA LEU A 365 -6.81 -1.05 16.66
C LEU A 365 -5.43 -1.73 16.72
N GLY A 366 -4.70 -1.57 17.82
CA GLY A 366 -3.34 -2.08 17.95
C GLY A 366 -2.41 -1.46 16.91
N SER A 367 -1.63 -2.27 16.23
CA SER A 367 -0.69 -1.86 15.17
C SER A 367 -1.30 -1.88 13.77
N VAL A 368 -2.59 -2.19 13.62
CA VAL A 368 -3.27 -2.26 12.33
C VAL A 368 -3.11 -0.94 11.57
N ALA A 369 -2.47 -0.97 10.40
CA ALA A 369 -2.27 0.19 9.55
C ALA A 369 -3.57 0.54 8.82
N ASN A 370 -4.41 1.34 9.45
CA ASN A 370 -5.64 1.84 8.89
C ASN A 370 -5.44 3.29 8.43
N ASP A 371 -5.60 3.55 7.13
CA ASP A 371 -5.34 4.85 6.51
C ASP A 371 -6.10 5.98 7.18
N ARG A 372 -7.40 5.83 7.42
CA ARG A 372 -8.21 6.86 8.06
C ARG A 372 -7.80 7.13 9.52
N SER A 373 -7.39 6.09 10.23
CA SER A 373 -6.90 6.26 11.60
C SER A 373 -5.56 6.99 11.63
N THR A 374 -4.67 6.66 10.71
CA THR A 374 -3.37 7.34 10.54
C THR A 374 -3.57 8.81 10.13
N GLU A 375 -4.46 9.08 9.19
CA GLU A 375 -4.82 10.42 8.77
C GLU A 375 -5.30 11.27 9.95
N ARG A 376 -6.19 10.73 10.81
CA ARG A 376 -6.65 11.41 12.03
C ARG A 376 -5.54 11.73 13.03
N GLN A 377 -4.47 10.93 13.08
CA GLN A 377 -3.32 11.23 13.94
C GLN A 377 -2.50 12.42 13.42
N VAL A 378 -2.56 12.67 12.11
CA VAL A 378 -1.84 13.77 11.44
C VAL A 378 -2.69 15.06 11.44
N GLU A 379 -4.02 14.97 11.34
CA GLU A 379 -4.97 16.11 11.44
C GLU A 379 -4.94 16.76 12.83
#